data_6b3a5c86ee30b036b29f2079440c6792
#
_entry.id   6b3a5c86ee30b036b29f2079440c6792
#
_cell.length_a   1.000
_cell.length_b   1.000
_cell.length_c   1.000
_cell.angle_alpha   90.00
_cell.angle_beta   90.00
_cell.angle_gamma   90.00
#
_symmetry.space_group_name_H-M   'P 1'
#
loop_
_entity.id
_entity.type
_entity.pdbx_description
1 polymer ?
#
loop_
_entity_poly.entity_id
_entity_poly.type
_entity_poly.pdbx_seq_one_letter_code
_entity_poly.pdbx_strand_id
1 'polypeptide(L)'
;MPDAARRLARVGAARQSAAAFPDEDLTMRMILAALLLALGGTELAVAQQATLLFNARVHAENGMAEAVAWDASGRITGVGTAAALGAQFADARRIDARGSAVLPGLIDAHGHVLGLGLSLLNADLRGTRSKAEIIARLRKQEAGLPADAWLVGRGWDQNNWPEKAFPTAADLDAAFPQRPVYLSRIDGHAAWANSAALRRVQRDLGGDWQPDGGRIERRDGKPTGVFVDGAMGLLDEVLPQPDAALKRRAYALAFANLVANGLTGVHDAGVSHDDLQVLRGLADAGELPLRIYAMADAGGAALDALCRDGLYAHAGGRLQMRAVKLYVDGALGSRGAALNADYSDDPGNRGLFVTAPEEFRRLVARAKGCGVQVATHAIGDRGNRLVLDTYAQVLGDSASGDHRWRVEHAQIVDPADIARFARLRVVASMQPTHATSDMPWAQARLGRERLAGAYAWRRFVEAGVPLALGSDFPVEQVSPLLGLYAAVTRQDLAGKPRSGWLPAQRLSLAEAVRGFTAGAAFAEFAESQLGNIAIGRRADFTVLKDDPFAIAARGIPRDRIEATVVDGTVVFGGFAQSAR
;
A
#
# COMPACT_ATOMS: atom_id res chain seq x y z
N MET A 1 57.08 10.67 14.45
CA MET A 1 58.28 10.33 15.26
C MET A 1 57.82 9.58 16.45
N PRO A 2 58.54 8.53 16.74
CA PRO A 2 57.98 7.20 17.03
C PRO A 2 58.23 6.77 18.48
N ASP A 3 57.76 5.56 18.72
CA ASP A 3 58.37 4.52 19.56
C ASP A 3 57.88 4.37 21.00
N ALA A 4 57.30 3.21 21.27
CA ALA A 4 57.88 2.28 22.21
C ALA A 4 57.14 0.93 22.21
N ALA A 5 57.79 0.02 21.54
CA ALA A 5 57.53 -1.42 21.57
C ALA A 5 58.15 -2.05 22.82
N ARG A 6 57.63 -3.23 23.14
CA ARG A 6 58.26 -4.39 23.83
C ARG A 6 58.51 -4.29 25.34
N ARG A 7 57.89 -5.17 26.08
CA ARG A 7 58.63 -6.09 26.99
C ARG A 7 57.96 -7.44 27.15
N LEU A 8 58.75 -8.42 26.80
CA LEU A 8 58.67 -9.84 27.11
C LEU A 8 59.09 -10.13 28.56
N ALA A 9 58.58 -11.24 29.15
CA ALA A 9 59.33 -12.33 29.80
C ALA A 9 58.38 -13.22 30.59
N ARG A 10 58.21 -14.46 30.22
CA ARG A 10 58.84 -15.69 30.69
C ARG A 10 58.86 -15.91 32.20
N VAL A 11 58.21 -17.03 32.63
CA VAL A 11 58.61 -18.05 33.66
C VAL A 11 57.38 -18.98 33.79
N GLY A 12 57.32 -20.28 33.82
CA GLY A 12 58.34 -21.30 33.89
C GLY A 12 57.60 -22.65 33.95
N ALA A 13 58.19 -23.67 33.36
CA ALA A 13 57.69 -25.02 33.30
C ALA A 13 57.78 -25.78 34.63
N ALA A 14 56.73 -26.51 35.00
CA ALA A 14 56.86 -27.63 35.93
C ALA A 14 56.24 -28.88 35.30
N ARG A 15 57.13 -29.87 35.02
CA ARG A 15 56.76 -31.24 34.68
C ARG A 15 56.26 -31.93 35.93
N GLN A 16 55.15 -32.65 35.81
CA GLN A 16 54.87 -33.82 36.64
C GLN A 16 54.22 -34.95 35.81
N SER A 17 54.72 -36.11 36.09
CA SER A 17 54.66 -37.41 35.47
C SER A 17 53.25 -37.95 35.17
N ALA A 18 53.23 -38.71 34.07
CA ALA A 18 52.14 -39.55 33.66
C ALA A 18 51.97 -40.76 34.59
N ALA A 19 50.75 -41.03 35.00
CA ALA A 19 50.31 -42.36 35.42
C ALA A 19 49.19 -42.77 34.45
N ALA A 20 49.43 -43.91 33.79
CA ALA A 20 48.48 -44.52 32.86
C ALA A 20 47.33 -45.15 33.63
N PHE A 21 46.08 -44.80 33.24
CA PHE A 21 44.87 -45.54 33.58
C PHE A 21 44.27 -46.14 32.28
N PRO A 22 43.61 -47.30 32.37
CA PRO A 22 43.32 -48.13 31.20
C PRO A 22 42.06 -47.59 30.44
N ASP A 23 42.06 -48.00 29.18
CA ASP A 23 41.21 -47.67 28.06
C ASP A 23 39.70 -48.07 28.23
N GLU A 24 38.96 -47.54 29.19
CA GLU A 24 37.49 -47.67 29.25
C GLU A 24 36.75 -46.52 28.59
N ASP A 25 37.47 -45.45 28.24
CA ASP A 25 36.85 -44.21 27.69
C ASP A 25 36.62 -44.29 26.17
N LEU A 26 37.33 -45.20 25.46
CA LEU A 26 37.17 -45.36 24.01
C LEU A 26 35.89 -46.11 23.64
N THR A 27 35.50 -47.10 24.47
CA THR A 27 34.26 -47.87 24.25
C THR A 27 33.01 -47.03 24.56
N MET A 28 33.06 -46.20 25.58
CA MET A 28 31.94 -45.32 25.92
C MET A 28 31.77 -44.16 24.93
N ARG A 29 32.89 -43.64 24.37
CA ARG A 29 32.86 -42.63 23.30
C ARG A 29 32.38 -43.21 21.97
N MET A 30 32.67 -44.46 21.66
CA MET A 30 32.13 -45.13 20.47
C MET A 30 30.66 -45.47 20.63
N ILE A 31 30.18 -45.81 21.84
CA ILE A 31 28.75 -46.04 22.11
C ILE A 31 27.98 -44.72 22.10
N LEU A 32 28.54 -43.61 22.64
CA LEU A 32 27.91 -42.28 22.54
C LEU A 32 27.90 -41.77 21.12
N ALA A 33 28.95 -42.01 20.32
CA ALA A 33 28.98 -41.62 18.91
C ALA A 33 28.00 -42.46 18.06
N ALA A 34 27.85 -43.76 18.38
CA ALA A 34 26.86 -44.62 17.71
C ALA A 34 25.42 -44.30 18.12
N LEU A 35 25.15 -43.86 19.37
CA LEU A 35 23.86 -43.36 19.80
C LEU A 35 23.55 -41.98 19.20
N LEU A 36 24.52 -41.07 19.04
CA LEU A 36 24.36 -39.79 18.36
C LEU A 36 24.18 -39.97 16.84
N LEU A 37 24.78 -40.97 16.23
CA LEU A 37 24.54 -41.32 14.82
C LEU A 37 23.20 -42.06 14.62
N ALA A 38 22.69 -42.78 15.61
CA ALA A 38 21.37 -43.40 15.56
C ALA A 38 20.23 -42.42 15.90
N LEU A 39 20.50 -41.32 16.61
CA LEU A 39 19.58 -40.23 16.85
C LEU A 39 19.65 -39.10 15.80
N GLY A 40 20.74 -39.08 14.99
CA GLY A 40 20.93 -38.13 13.90
C GLY A 40 20.37 -38.56 12.53
N GLY A 41 19.66 -39.68 12.47
CA GLY A 41 19.26 -40.31 11.22
C GLY A 41 17.76 -40.48 10.99
N THR A 42 16.90 -39.74 11.68
CA THR A 42 15.48 -39.58 11.30
C THR A 42 14.99 -38.20 11.67
N GLU A 43 15.55 -37.14 11.11
CA GLU A 43 14.64 -36.14 10.55
C GLU A 43 13.91 -36.90 9.41
N LEU A 44 12.83 -37.58 9.77
CA LEU A 44 11.74 -37.80 8.85
C LEU A 44 11.47 -36.42 8.29
N ALA A 45 11.92 -36.14 7.06
CA ALA A 45 11.30 -35.17 6.20
C ALA A 45 9.81 -35.59 6.24
N VAL A 46 9.05 -34.95 7.12
CA VAL A 46 7.59 -34.96 7.00
C VAL A 46 7.41 -34.39 5.61
N ALA A 47 7.21 -35.30 4.64
CA ALA A 47 6.86 -34.91 3.28
C ALA A 47 5.71 -33.98 3.50
N GLN A 48 5.96 -32.67 3.30
CA GLN A 48 4.96 -31.65 3.62
C GLN A 48 3.79 -31.96 2.73
N GLN A 49 2.74 -32.47 3.35
CA GLN A 49 1.58 -33.05 2.70
C GLN A 49 0.87 -31.99 1.88
N ALA A 50 0.56 -32.30 0.62
CA ALA A 50 -0.27 -31.42 -0.20
C ALA A 50 -1.55 -31.06 0.56
N THR A 51 -2.13 -29.91 0.28
CA THR A 51 -3.41 -29.47 0.86
C THR A 51 -4.46 -29.42 -0.24
N LEU A 52 -5.65 -29.93 0.04
CA LEU A 52 -6.83 -29.91 -0.82
C LEU A 52 -7.95 -29.12 -0.14
N LEU A 53 -8.27 -27.95 -0.67
CA LEU A 53 -9.47 -27.21 -0.32
C LEU A 53 -10.60 -27.66 -1.25
N PHE A 54 -11.69 -28.12 -0.68
CA PHE A 54 -12.86 -28.64 -1.42
C PHE A 54 -14.17 -28.04 -0.91
N ASN A 55 -15.28 -28.41 -1.55
CA ASN A 55 -16.60 -27.85 -1.26
C ASN A 55 -16.57 -26.31 -1.34
N ALA A 56 -15.99 -25.78 -2.43
CA ALA A 56 -15.76 -24.37 -2.67
C ALA A 56 -16.36 -23.93 -4.02
N ARG A 57 -16.57 -22.63 -4.15
CA ARG A 57 -16.82 -21.99 -5.44
C ARG A 57 -15.54 -21.27 -5.86
N VAL A 58 -14.68 -21.98 -6.58
CA VAL A 58 -13.35 -21.49 -6.95
C VAL A 58 -13.42 -20.75 -8.29
N HIS A 59 -13.13 -19.45 -8.27
CA HIS A 59 -13.03 -18.62 -9.47
C HIS A 59 -11.64 -18.80 -10.10
N ALA A 60 -11.47 -19.86 -10.86
CA ALA A 60 -10.21 -20.20 -11.52
C ALA A 60 -10.07 -19.51 -12.89
N GLU A 61 -8.84 -19.49 -13.43
CA GLU A 61 -8.52 -18.88 -14.73
C GLU A 61 -9.40 -19.41 -15.88
N ASN A 62 -9.69 -20.71 -15.88
CA ASN A 62 -10.45 -21.38 -16.94
C ASN A 62 -11.93 -21.62 -16.58
N GLY A 63 -12.48 -20.89 -15.61
CA GLY A 63 -13.88 -21.00 -15.18
C GLY A 63 -14.04 -21.47 -13.73
N MET A 64 -15.27 -21.87 -13.38
CA MET A 64 -15.58 -22.29 -12.00
C MET A 64 -15.07 -23.70 -11.73
N ALA A 65 -14.48 -23.89 -10.53
CA ALA A 65 -14.10 -25.18 -9.99
C ALA A 65 -14.67 -25.39 -8.58
N GLU A 66 -14.64 -26.64 -8.08
CA GLU A 66 -15.18 -27.01 -6.77
C GLU A 66 -14.07 -27.20 -5.73
N ALA A 67 -12.81 -27.29 -6.19
CA ALA A 67 -11.65 -27.57 -5.36
C ALA A 67 -10.36 -27.03 -5.97
N VAL A 68 -9.39 -26.78 -5.10
CA VAL A 68 -8.02 -26.43 -5.44
C VAL A 68 -7.04 -27.15 -4.51
N ALA A 69 -5.97 -27.69 -5.10
CA ALA A 69 -4.88 -28.35 -4.35
C ALA A 69 -3.57 -27.59 -4.53
N TRP A 70 -2.75 -27.58 -3.48
CA TRP A 70 -1.40 -27.00 -3.52
C TRP A 70 -0.41 -27.82 -2.73
N ASP A 71 0.85 -27.70 -3.08
CA ASP A 71 1.95 -28.37 -2.42
C ASP A 71 2.48 -27.58 -1.21
N ALA A 72 3.43 -28.17 -0.54
CA ALA A 72 4.11 -27.59 0.62
C ALA A 72 4.88 -26.30 0.35
N SER A 73 5.24 -26.05 -0.91
CA SER A 73 5.89 -24.79 -1.33
C SER A 73 4.90 -23.67 -1.59
N GLY A 74 3.57 -23.93 -1.40
CA GLY A 74 2.50 -23.00 -1.68
C GLY A 74 2.23 -22.82 -3.17
N ARG A 75 2.51 -23.85 -4.00
CA ARG A 75 2.16 -23.82 -5.43
C ARG A 75 0.93 -24.66 -5.70
N ILE A 76 0.02 -24.11 -6.50
CA ILE A 76 -1.19 -24.79 -6.95
C ILE A 76 -0.78 -25.97 -7.85
N THR A 77 -1.21 -27.16 -7.49
CA THR A 77 -0.93 -28.42 -8.20
C THR A 77 -2.18 -29.06 -8.82
N GLY A 78 -3.38 -28.58 -8.44
CA GLY A 78 -4.63 -29.05 -8.99
C GLY A 78 -5.75 -28.02 -8.88
N VAL A 79 -6.59 -27.94 -9.91
CA VAL A 79 -7.82 -27.13 -9.95
C VAL A 79 -8.87 -27.95 -10.69
N GLY A 80 -10.06 -28.15 -10.10
CA GLY A 80 -11.09 -28.99 -10.75
C GLY A 80 -12.25 -29.36 -9.84
N THR A 81 -12.89 -30.49 -10.14
CA THR A 81 -13.99 -31.01 -9.31
C THR A 81 -13.44 -31.62 -8.02
N ALA A 82 -14.24 -31.54 -6.96
CA ALA A 82 -13.88 -32.13 -5.66
C ALA A 82 -13.62 -33.64 -5.75
N ALA A 83 -14.38 -34.36 -6.60
CA ALA A 83 -14.21 -35.80 -6.81
C ALA A 83 -12.87 -36.13 -7.49
N ALA A 84 -12.55 -35.44 -8.60
CA ALA A 84 -11.29 -35.69 -9.34
C ALA A 84 -10.06 -35.38 -8.48
N LEU A 85 -10.03 -34.22 -7.83
CA LEU A 85 -8.90 -33.86 -6.98
C LEU A 85 -8.85 -34.69 -5.71
N GLY A 86 -9.99 -35.12 -5.15
CA GLY A 86 -10.04 -36.04 -4.02
C GLY A 86 -9.42 -37.40 -4.30
N ALA A 87 -9.55 -37.90 -5.54
CA ALA A 87 -8.90 -39.13 -5.99
C ALA A 87 -7.39 -38.92 -6.28
N GLN A 88 -7.06 -37.81 -6.95
CA GLN A 88 -5.67 -37.47 -7.30
C GLN A 88 -4.78 -37.18 -6.08
N PHE A 89 -5.34 -36.55 -5.06
CA PHE A 89 -4.65 -36.11 -3.83
C PHE A 89 -5.25 -36.83 -2.61
N ALA A 90 -5.33 -38.16 -2.65
CA ALA A 90 -5.97 -38.98 -1.61
C ALA A 90 -5.37 -38.75 -0.21
N ASP A 91 -4.04 -38.55 -0.14
CA ASP A 91 -3.30 -38.36 1.09
C ASP A 91 -3.15 -36.88 1.48
N ALA A 92 -3.77 -35.94 0.76
CA ALA A 92 -3.67 -34.52 1.05
C ALA A 92 -4.41 -34.15 2.36
N ARG A 93 -3.89 -33.16 3.07
CA ARG A 93 -4.63 -32.49 4.13
C ARG A 93 -5.90 -31.87 3.54
N ARG A 94 -7.05 -32.25 4.06
CA ARG A 94 -8.34 -31.80 3.53
C ARG A 94 -8.88 -30.61 4.31
N ILE A 95 -9.36 -29.59 3.58
CA ILE A 95 -9.98 -28.39 4.12
C ILE A 95 -11.35 -28.24 3.46
N ASP A 96 -12.42 -28.25 4.26
CA ASP A 96 -13.78 -27.98 3.79
C ASP A 96 -14.05 -26.46 3.78
N ALA A 97 -14.25 -25.89 2.60
CA ALA A 97 -14.60 -24.48 2.42
C ALA A 97 -16.06 -24.17 2.70
N ARG A 98 -16.92 -25.19 2.95
CA ARG A 98 -18.35 -25.04 3.29
C ARG A 98 -19.14 -24.18 2.30
N GLY A 99 -18.84 -24.30 1.03
CA GLY A 99 -19.50 -23.55 -0.04
C GLY A 99 -19.04 -22.09 -0.17
N SER A 100 -17.97 -21.68 0.52
CA SER A 100 -17.38 -20.34 0.40
C SER A 100 -16.85 -20.07 -1.00
N ALA A 101 -16.84 -18.80 -1.42
CA ALA A 101 -16.21 -18.39 -2.66
C ALA A 101 -14.70 -18.20 -2.47
N VAL A 102 -13.93 -18.72 -3.40
CA VAL A 102 -12.47 -18.61 -3.43
C VAL A 102 -12.07 -17.79 -4.64
N LEU A 103 -11.64 -16.57 -4.41
CA LEU A 103 -11.08 -15.68 -5.44
C LEU A 103 -9.55 -15.82 -5.47
N PRO A 104 -8.89 -15.50 -6.59
CA PRO A 104 -7.46 -15.20 -6.55
C PRO A 104 -7.20 -14.17 -5.46
N GLY A 105 -6.06 -14.27 -4.80
CA GLY A 105 -5.71 -13.33 -3.74
C GLY A 105 -5.83 -11.89 -4.21
N LEU A 106 -6.61 -11.09 -3.49
CA LEU A 106 -6.80 -9.68 -3.79
C LEU A 106 -5.54 -8.90 -3.45
N ILE A 107 -5.10 -8.05 -4.36
CA ILE A 107 -3.92 -7.19 -4.25
C ILE A 107 -4.40 -5.74 -4.32
N ASP A 108 -4.03 -4.94 -3.33
CA ASP A 108 -4.22 -3.49 -3.39
C ASP A 108 -3.07 -2.87 -4.19
N ALA A 109 -3.36 -2.32 -5.37
CA ALA A 109 -2.32 -1.81 -6.26
C ALA A 109 -1.77 -0.43 -5.84
N HIS A 110 -2.29 0.19 -4.79
CA HIS A 110 -1.80 1.47 -4.28
C HIS A 110 -2.25 1.69 -2.83
N GLY A 111 -1.32 1.65 -1.91
CA GLY A 111 -1.55 1.98 -0.51
C GLY A 111 -0.29 2.47 0.18
N HIS A 112 -0.41 2.88 1.44
CA HIS A 112 0.67 3.39 2.27
C HIS A 112 0.70 2.63 3.59
N VAL A 113 1.48 1.52 3.63
CA VAL A 113 1.41 0.55 4.73
C VAL A 113 1.84 1.14 6.06
N LEU A 114 2.99 1.84 6.10
CA LEU A 114 3.43 2.53 7.32
C LEU A 114 2.42 3.61 7.73
N GLY A 115 1.92 4.37 6.75
CA GLY A 115 0.90 5.39 6.98
C GLY A 115 -0.38 4.84 7.60
N LEU A 116 -0.83 3.67 7.16
CA LEU A 116 -1.97 2.95 7.78
C LEU A 116 -1.66 2.60 9.23
N GLY A 117 -0.51 1.96 9.48
CA GLY A 117 -0.12 1.56 10.83
C GLY A 117 -0.02 2.73 11.80
N LEU A 118 0.59 3.84 11.37
CA LEU A 118 0.65 5.07 12.17
C LEU A 118 -0.75 5.67 12.37
N SER A 119 -1.63 5.65 11.38
CA SER A 119 -3.00 6.13 11.53
C SER A 119 -3.81 5.34 12.56
N LEU A 120 -3.53 4.05 12.71
CA LEU A 120 -4.16 3.20 13.73
C LEU A 120 -3.65 3.48 15.16
N LEU A 121 -2.50 4.15 15.28
CA LEU A 121 -1.92 4.60 16.56
C LEU A 121 -2.31 6.02 16.93
N ASN A 122 -2.71 6.83 15.96
CA ASN A 122 -3.03 8.25 16.11
C ASN A 122 -4.55 8.49 16.23
N ALA A 123 -4.95 9.76 16.42
CA ALA A 123 -6.37 10.11 16.46
C ALA A 123 -7.03 9.93 15.08
N ASP A 124 -8.05 9.06 15.01
CA ASP A 124 -8.86 8.89 13.81
C ASP A 124 -9.91 9.99 13.70
N LEU A 125 -9.73 10.88 12.71
CA LEU A 125 -10.60 12.03 12.47
C LEU A 125 -11.55 11.82 11.27
N ARG A 126 -11.54 10.62 10.66
CA ARG A 126 -12.40 10.31 9.53
C ARG A 126 -13.87 10.42 9.89
N GLY A 127 -14.66 10.94 8.95
CA GLY A 127 -16.12 11.08 9.10
C GLY A 127 -16.56 12.14 10.09
N THR A 128 -15.64 12.95 10.65
CA THR A 128 -16.01 14.08 11.50
C THR A 128 -16.78 15.13 10.70
N ARG A 129 -17.85 15.65 11.31
CA ARG A 129 -18.77 16.62 10.68
C ARG A 129 -18.60 18.03 11.20
N SER A 130 -17.68 18.25 12.13
CA SER A 130 -17.40 19.57 12.71
C SER A 130 -16.03 19.61 13.36
N LYS A 131 -15.51 20.82 13.56
CA LYS A 131 -14.30 21.07 14.35
C LYS A 131 -14.46 20.61 15.81
N ALA A 132 -15.67 20.73 16.36
CA ALA A 132 -15.97 20.29 17.72
C ALA A 132 -15.80 18.76 17.89
N GLU A 133 -16.23 17.95 16.90
CA GLU A 133 -16.01 16.51 16.92
C GLU A 133 -14.51 16.16 16.85
N ILE A 134 -13.74 16.90 16.06
CA ILE A 134 -12.28 16.73 16.01
C ILE A 134 -11.67 16.98 17.38
N ILE A 135 -11.99 18.10 18.01
CA ILE A 135 -11.48 18.43 19.35
C ILE A 135 -11.85 17.34 20.38
N ALA A 136 -13.08 16.83 20.33
CA ALA A 136 -13.52 15.75 21.23
C ALA A 136 -12.69 14.46 21.04
N ARG A 137 -12.41 14.06 19.78
CA ARG A 137 -11.56 12.89 19.50
C ARG A 137 -10.11 13.13 19.93
N LEU A 138 -9.58 14.32 19.71
CA LEU A 138 -8.23 14.69 20.14
C LEU A 138 -8.09 14.68 21.67
N ARG A 139 -9.09 15.16 22.42
CA ARG A 139 -9.08 15.08 23.89
C ARG A 139 -9.05 13.64 24.40
N LYS A 140 -9.77 12.74 23.73
CA LYS A 140 -9.73 11.32 24.05
C LYS A 140 -8.34 10.73 23.82
N GLN A 141 -7.69 11.09 22.71
CA GLN A 141 -6.33 10.64 22.39
C GLN A 141 -5.31 11.22 23.37
N GLU A 142 -5.44 12.51 23.72
CA GLU A 142 -4.55 13.22 24.63
C GLU A 142 -4.42 12.54 25.98
N ALA A 143 -5.51 11.98 26.52
CA ALA A 143 -5.55 11.33 27.83
C ALA A 143 -4.56 10.17 27.97
N GLY A 144 -4.13 9.56 26.85
CA GLY A 144 -3.17 8.46 26.82
C GLY A 144 -1.73 8.87 26.48
N LEU A 145 -1.46 10.17 26.29
CA LEU A 145 -0.16 10.65 25.84
C LEU A 145 0.65 11.35 26.95
N PRO A 146 2.00 11.27 26.93
CA PRO A 146 2.86 12.11 27.77
C PRO A 146 2.57 13.60 27.61
N ALA A 147 2.84 14.40 28.63
CA ALA A 147 2.48 15.82 28.65
C ALA A 147 3.16 16.66 27.54
N ASP A 148 4.36 16.29 27.13
CA ASP A 148 5.19 16.95 26.11
C ASP A 148 5.04 16.35 24.70
N ALA A 149 4.30 15.24 24.56
CA ALA A 149 4.10 14.58 23.27
C ALA A 149 3.24 15.42 22.32
N TRP A 150 3.56 15.35 21.03
CA TRP A 150 2.72 15.89 19.99
C TRP A 150 1.37 15.14 19.96
N LEU A 151 0.31 15.89 19.69
CA LEU A 151 -1.00 15.32 19.43
C LEU A 151 -1.20 15.22 17.91
N VAL A 152 -1.11 13.99 17.41
CA VAL A 152 -1.17 13.70 15.98
C VAL A 152 -2.49 13.04 15.65
N GLY A 153 -3.09 13.45 14.54
CA GLY A 153 -4.32 12.86 14.03
C GLY A 153 -4.37 12.88 12.51
N ARG A 154 -5.26 12.07 11.93
CA ARG A 154 -5.46 11.99 10.49
C ARG A 154 -6.92 11.85 10.12
N GLY A 155 -7.30 12.41 8.99
CA GLY A 155 -8.58 12.11 8.36
C GLY A 155 -9.63 13.22 8.45
N TRP A 156 -9.26 14.46 8.85
CA TRP A 156 -10.19 15.57 8.75
C TRP A 156 -10.45 15.94 7.28
N ASP A 157 -11.70 16.36 7.01
CA ASP A 157 -12.11 16.85 5.70
C ASP A 157 -13.16 17.94 5.85
N GLN A 158 -12.78 19.18 5.56
CA GLN A 158 -13.66 20.35 5.64
C GLN A 158 -14.86 20.26 4.67
N ASN A 159 -14.76 19.45 3.63
CA ASN A 159 -15.87 19.28 2.67
C ASN A 159 -17.10 18.62 3.33
N ASN A 160 -16.89 17.89 4.44
CA ASN A 160 -17.94 17.25 5.24
C ASN A 160 -18.54 18.18 6.31
N TRP A 161 -17.98 19.37 6.49
CA TRP A 161 -18.46 20.35 7.49
C TRP A 161 -19.46 21.34 6.89
N PRO A 162 -20.32 21.96 7.71
CA PRO A 162 -21.29 22.94 7.22
C PRO A 162 -20.62 24.11 6.48
N GLU A 163 -19.51 24.63 7.02
CA GLU A 163 -18.80 25.81 6.49
C GLU A 163 -18.02 25.50 5.21
N LYS A 164 -17.64 24.25 4.98
CA LYS A 164 -16.81 23.80 3.84
C LYS A 164 -15.54 24.62 3.62
N ALA A 165 -15.02 25.22 4.68
CA ALA A 165 -13.85 26.09 4.68
C ALA A 165 -12.71 25.46 5.48
N PHE A 166 -11.47 25.76 5.09
CA PHE A 166 -10.31 25.36 5.87
C PHE A 166 -10.39 25.89 7.31
N PRO A 167 -9.98 25.06 8.30
CA PRO A 167 -9.89 25.47 9.69
C PRO A 167 -8.71 26.42 9.92
N THR A 168 -8.56 26.90 11.16
CA THR A 168 -7.47 27.78 11.55
C THR A 168 -6.74 27.26 12.80
N ALA A 169 -5.52 27.70 13.04
CA ALA A 169 -4.78 27.40 14.27
C ALA A 169 -5.57 27.77 15.53
N ALA A 170 -6.30 28.89 15.50
CA ALA A 170 -7.12 29.36 16.62
C ALA A 170 -8.21 28.36 17.02
N ASP A 171 -8.76 27.58 16.08
CA ASP A 171 -9.75 26.55 16.37
C ASP A 171 -9.16 25.44 17.29
N LEU A 172 -7.84 25.16 17.19
CA LEU A 172 -7.13 24.20 18.03
C LEU A 172 -6.55 24.84 19.29
N ASP A 173 -6.08 26.09 19.21
CA ASP A 173 -5.42 26.81 20.31
C ASP A 173 -6.31 26.94 21.54
N ALA A 174 -7.61 27.13 21.34
CA ALA A 174 -8.59 27.22 22.42
C ALA A 174 -8.63 25.93 23.28
N ALA A 175 -8.37 24.77 22.66
CA ALA A 175 -8.37 23.48 23.35
C ALA A 175 -6.97 23.03 23.75
N PHE A 176 -5.94 23.34 22.97
CA PHE A 176 -4.56 22.85 23.13
C PHE A 176 -3.55 24.01 23.03
N PRO A 177 -3.53 24.99 23.96
CA PRO A 177 -2.73 26.20 23.83
C PRO A 177 -1.20 25.94 23.91
N GLN A 178 -0.77 24.88 24.58
CA GLN A 178 0.64 24.57 24.81
C GLN A 178 1.11 23.31 24.11
N ARG A 179 0.22 22.32 23.92
CA ARG A 179 0.54 21.06 23.27
C ARG A 179 0.60 21.25 21.76
N PRO A 180 1.70 20.88 21.06
CA PRO A 180 1.76 20.91 19.61
C PRO A 180 0.74 19.91 19.02
N VAL A 181 -0.06 20.37 18.06
CA VAL A 181 -1.06 19.57 17.34
C VAL A 181 -0.76 19.59 15.85
N TYR A 182 -0.72 18.40 15.24
CA TYR A 182 -0.55 18.21 13.81
C TYR A 182 -1.62 17.24 13.29
N LEU A 183 -2.45 17.69 12.38
CA LEU A 183 -3.57 16.93 11.84
C LEU A 183 -3.48 16.84 10.32
N SER A 184 -3.21 15.64 9.80
CA SER A 184 -3.21 15.37 8.36
C SER A 184 -4.63 15.34 7.83
N ARG A 185 -4.88 15.99 6.69
CA ARG A 185 -6.14 15.89 5.97
C ARG A 185 -6.35 14.46 5.45
N ILE A 186 -7.58 14.11 5.11
CA ILE A 186 -7.94 12.76 4.63
C ILE A 186 -7.11 12.34 3.41
N ASP A 187 -6.91 13.24 2.44
CA ASP A 187 -6.13 12.99 1.23
C ASP A 187 -4.60 12.99 1.42
N GLY A 188 -4.11 13.43 2.61
CA GLY A 188 -2.69 13.55 2.87
C GLY A 188 -2.01 14.77 2.22
N HIS A 189 -2.75 15.62 1.54
CA HIS A 189 -2.26 16.78 0.81
C HIS A 189 -2.48 18.11 1.52
N ALA A 190 -2.91 18.10 2.79
CA ALA A 190 -2.94 19.27 3.65
C ALA A 190 -2.73 18.87 5.11
N ALA A 191 -2.10 19.76 5.87
CA ALA A 191 -1.95 19.66 7.31
C ALA A 191 -2.61 20.85 7.99
N TRP A 192 -3.22 20.60 9.16
CA TRP A 192 -3.76 21.61 10.06
C TRP A 192 -3.01 21.55 11.39
N ALA A 193 -2.35 22.64 11.73
CA ALA A 193 -1.52 22.78 12.92
C ALA A 193 -1.97 23.95 13.79
N ASN A 194 -1.76 23.82 15.10
CA ASN A 194 -2.00 24.90 16.06
C ASN A 194 -0.78 25.81 16.23
N SER A 195 -0.93 26.92 16.92
CA SER A 195 0.15 27.87 17.18
C SER A 195 1.32 27.25 17.94
N ALA A 196 1.10 26.26 18.81
CA ALA A 196 2.16 25.57 19.51
C ALA A 196 3.06 24.75 18.57
N ALA A 197 2.48 24.13 17.54
CA ALA A 197 3.21 23.43 16.48
C ALA A 197 3.95 24.44 15.57
N LEU A 198 3.29 25.53 15.17
CA LEU A 198 3.90 26.57 14.31
C LEU A 198 5.14 27.20 14.96
N ARG A 199 5.15 27.37 16.27
CA ARG A 199 6.33 27.88 17.00
C ARG A 199 7.55 26.95 16.95
N ARG A 200 7.39 25.70 16.54
CA ARG A 200 8.50 24.74 16.38
C ARG A 200 9.19 24.90 15.03
N VAL A 201 8.51 25.45 14.03
CA VAL A 201 9.08 25.69 12.70
C VAL A 201 10.21 26.71 12.81
N GLN A 202 11.38 26.36 12.26
CA GLN A 202 12.60 27.17 12.38
C GLN A 202 12.61 28.39 11.46
N ARG A 203 11.74 28.41 10.44
CA ARG A 203 11.65 29.48 9.45
C ARG A 203 10.58 30.50 9.86
N ASP A 204 10.83 31.78 9.58
CA ASP A 204 9.78 32.79 9.67
C ASP A 204 8.67 32.50 8.65
N LEU A 205 7.47 32.29 9.16
CA LEU A 205 6.29 32.00 8.36
C LEU A 205 5.51 33.24 7.93
N GLY A 206 5.95 34.44 8.33
CA GLY A 206 5.31 35.72 7.97
C GLY A 206 5.53 36.12 6.51
N GLY A 207 4.78 37.13 6.03
CA GLY A 207 4.86 37.66 4.66
C GLY A 207 4.08 36.82 3.65
N ASP A 208 4.37 37.01 2.35
CA ASP A 208 3.61 36.44 1.24
C ASP A 208 4.35 35.31 0.50
N TRP A 209 5.56 34.97 0.93
CA TRP A 209 6.33 33.90 0.30
C TRP A 209 5.61 32.54 0.41
N GLN A 210 5.85 31.68 -0.57
CA GLN A 210 5.36 30.32 -0.59
C GLN A 210 6.52 29.35 -0.87
N PRO A 211 6.53 28.13 -0.29
CA PRO A 211 7.51 27.12 -0.65
C PRO A 211 7.23 26.54 -2.04
N ASP A 212 8.26 26.06 -2.69
CA ASP A 212 8.13 25.39 -3.97
C ASP A 212 7.18 24.18 -3.85
N GLY A 213 6.27 24.03 -4.80
CA GLY A 213 5.30 22.94 -4.82
C GLY A 213 4.32 22.93 -3.64
N GLY A 214 4.16 24.03 -2.92
CA GLY A 214 3.27 24.09 -1.76
C GLY A 214 2.60 25.44 -1.55
N ARG A 215 1.60 25.46 -0.67
CA ARG A 215 0.87 26.67 -0.30
C ARG A 215 0.65 26.75 1.22
N ILE A 216 1.06 27.84 1.83
CA ILE A 216 0.69 28.21 3.18
C ILE A 216 -0.60 29.05 3.09
N GLU A 217 -1.68 28.58 3.68
CA GLU A 217 -2.92 29.34 3.77
C GLU A 217 -2.72 30.55 4.69
N ARG A 218 -3.05 31.74 4.20
CA ARG A 218 -2.77 33.02 4.90
C ARG A 218 -4.01 33.89 5.04
N ARG A 219 -3.99 34.68 6.08
CA ARG A 219 -4.91 35.80 6.27
C ARG A 219 -4.09 37.01 6.77
N ASP A 220 -4.16 38.14 6.06
CA ASP A 220 -3.40 39.35 6.38
C ASP A 220 -1.90 39.09 6.54
N GLY A 221 -1.31 38.33 5.61
CA GLY A 221 0.11 37.97 5.59
C GLY A 221 0.54 36.97 6.68
N LYS A 222 -0.39 36.50 7.52
CA LYS A 222 -0.10 35.53 8.60
C LYS A 222 -0.62 34.14 8.23
N PRO A 223 0.12 33.06 8.55
CA PRO A 223 -0.36 31.70 8.33
C PRO A 223 -1.62 31.43 9.17
N THR A 224 -2.61 30.81 8.55
CA THR A 224 -3.85 30.43 9.24
C THR A 224 -3.70 29.15 10.07
N GLY A 225 -2.63 28.37 9.82
CA GLY A 225 -2.41 27.04 10.41
C GLY A 225 -2.64 25.89 9.42
N VAL A 226 -3.08 26.17 8.19
CA VAL A 226 -3.21 25.15 7.14
C VAL A 226 -2.07 25.28 6.14
N PHE A 227 -1.46 24.13 5.83
CA PHE A 227 -0.33 23.95 4.92
C PHE A 227 -0.71 22.92 3.86
N VAL A 228 -0.50 23.21 2.58
CA VAL A 228 -0.93 22.37 1.45
C VAL A 228 0.31 21.90 0.69
N ASP A 229 0.34 20.62 0.34
CA ASP A 229 1.37 19.95 -0.46
C ASP A 229 2.79 20.22 0.06
N GLY A 230 3.73 20.71 -0.74
CA GLY A 230 5.12 20.97 -0.35
C GLY A 230 5.27 21.86 0.88
N ALA A 231 4.26 22.65 1.25
CA ALA A 231 4.30 23.44 2.47
C ALA A 231 4.21 22.58 3.75
N MET A 232 3.65 21.37 3.67
CA MET A 232 3.60 20.45 4.82
C MET A 232 5.00 20.09 5.32
N GLY A 233 5.99 20.04 4.42
CA GLY A 233 7.39 19.76 4.75
C GLY A 233 7.94 20.66 5.88
N LEU A 234 7.48 21.91 5.98
CA LEU A 234 7.87 22.82 7.05
C LEU A 234 7.46 22.33 8.45
N LEU A 235 6.35 21.59 8.52
CA LEU A 235 5.86 20.98 9.76
C LEU A 235 6.47 19.58 9.96
N ASP A 236 6.65 18.82 8.88
CA ASP A 236 7.20 17.46 8.93
C ASP A 236 8.65 17.44 9.41
N GLU A 237 9.43 18.51 9.11
CA GLU A 237 10.80 18.70 9.61
C GLU A 237 10.88 18.79 11.14
N VAL A 238 9.83 19.26 11.79
CA VAL A 238 9.79 19.47 13.26
C VAL A 238 8.92 18.45 13.99
N LEU A 239 8.18 17.64 13.24
CA LEU A 239 7.39 16.52 13.78
C LEU A 239 8.34 15.38 14.20
N PRO A 240 8.21 14.85 15.44
CA PRO A 240 9.02 13.70 15.85
C PRO A 240 8.86 12.52 14.88
N GLN A 241 9.98 12.09 14.32
CA GLN A 241 9.98 10.95 13.41
C GLN A 241 9.85 9.63 14.19
N PRO A 242 9.04 8.66 13.69
CA PRO A 242 8.91 7.37 14.33
C PRO A 242 10.24 6.60 14.29
N ASP A 243 10.67 6.10 15.43
CA ASP A 243 11.81 5.20 15.52
C ASP A 243 11.52 3.80 14.95
N ALA A 244 12.54 2.97 14.84
CA ALA A 244 12.41 1.63 14.27
C ALA A 244 11.42 0.74 15.07
N ALA A 245 11.32 0.91 16.38
CA ALA A 245 10.41 0.13 17.22
C ALA A 245 8.95 0.53 16.96
N LEU A 246 8.69 1.83 16.88
CA LEU A 246 7.35 2.35 16.55
C LEU A 246 6.96 1.97 15.12
N LYS A 247 7.89 2.03 14.15
CA LYS A 247 7.65 1.58 12.77
C LYS A 247 7.31 0.09 12.71
N ARG A 248 8.05 -0.79 13.40
CA ARG A 248 7.71 -2.22 13.48
C ARG A 248 6.31 -2.44 14.05
N ARG A 249 5.95 -1.75 15.14
CA ARG A 249 4.61 -1.82 15.73
C ARG A 249 3.54 -1.34 14.75
N ALA A 250 3.78 -0.25 14.05
CA ALA A 250 2.88 0.30 13.03
C ALA A 250 2.67 -0.70 11.88
N TYR A 251 3.76 -1.28 11.35
CA TYR A 251 3.66 -2.33 10.32
C TYR A 251 2.86 -3.54 10.80
N ALA A 252 3.10 -4.03 12.01
CA ALA A 252 2.34 -5.17 12.55
C ALA A 252 0.83 -4.91 12.61
N LEU A 253 0.41 -3.70 13.04
CA LEU A 253 -0.99 -3.29 13.05
C LEU A 253 -1.57 -3.18 11.63
N ALA A 254 -0.80 -2.59 10.70
CA ALA A 254 -1.19 -2.50 9.31
C ALA A 254 -1.38 -3.89 8.69
N PHE A 255 -0.42 -4.78 8.84
CA PHE A 255 -0.50 -6.15 8.31
C PHE A 255 -1.71 -6.91 8.85
N ALA A 256 -1.95 -6.85 10.15
CA ALA A 256 -3.14 -7.47 10.75
C ALA A 256 -4.44 -6.93 10.13
N ASN A 257 -4.51 -5.63 9.87
CA ASN A 257 -5.66 -4.99 9.23
C ASN A 257 -5.81 -5.41 7.77
N LEU A 258 -4.70 -5.45 7.00
CA LEU A 258 -4.69 -5.79 5.58
C LEU A 258 -5.17 -7.23 5.35
N VAL A 259 -4.60 -8.21 6.06
CA VAL A 259 -5.00 -9.62 5.90
C VAL A 259 -6.42 -9.86 6.41
N ALA A 260 -6.89 -9.14 7.43
CA ALA A 260 -8.28 -9.22 7.91
C ALA A 260 -9.29 -8.71 6.87
N ASN A 261 -8.85 -7.86 5.93
CA ASN A 261 -9.65 -7.38 4.80
C ASN A 261 -9.46 -8.22 3.53
N GLY A 262 -8.79 -9.37 3.60
CA GLY A 262 -8.65 -10.31 2.50
C GLY A 262 -7.50 -10.00 1.54
N LEU A 263 -6.63 -9.05 1.84
CA LEU A 263 -5.51 -8.69 0.99
C LEU A 263 -4.35 -9.68 1.15
N THR A 264 -3.88 -10.22 0.03
CA THR A 264 -2.72 -11.11 -0.06
C THR A 264 -1.46 -10.37 -0.49
N GLY A 265 -1.62 -9.17 -1.05
CA GLY A 265 -0.53 -8.31 -1.49
C GLY A 265 -0.92 -6.84 -1.49
N VAL A 266 0.09 -5.98 -1.48
CA VAL A 266 -0.04 -4.53 -1.57
C VAL A 266 1.13 -3.91 -2.32
N HIS A 267 0.84 -2.90 -3.14
CA HIS A 267 1.85 -2.01 -3.68
C HIS A 267 1.99 -0.81 -2.73
N ASP A 268 3.10 -0.78 -1.98
CA ASP A 268 3.37 0.23 -0.95
C ASP A 268 4.08 1.42 -1.57
N ALA A 269 3.37 2.54 -1.67
CA ALA A 269 3.78 3.71 -2.43
C ALA A 269 4.58 4.70 -1.57
N GLY A 270 5.85 4.91 -1.91
CA GLY A 270 6.71 5.90 -1.24
C GLY A 270 7.41 5.34 0.01
N VAL A 271 8.11 4.21 -0.14
CA VAL A 271 8.89 3.58 0.92
C VAL A 271 10.28 4.20 0.99
N SER A 272 10.62 4.81 2.12
CA SER A 272 11.96 5.37 2.35
C SER A 272 13.02 4.27 2.48
N HIS A 273 14.30 4.66 2.39
CA HIS A 273 15.39 3.71 2.62
C HIS A 273 15.33 3.08 4.03
N ASP A 274 15.06 3.87 5.05
CA ASP A 274 14.97 3.40 6.44
C ASP A 274 13.76 2.49 6.66
N ASP A 275 12.62 2.79 6.02
CA ASP A 275 11.43 1.94 6.07
C ASP A 275 11.68 0.60 5.40
N LEU A 276 12.43 0.59 4.28
CA LEU A 276 12.87 -0.64 3.64
C LEU A 276 13.74 -1.49 4.57
N GLN A 277 14.65 -0.89 5.37
CA GLN A 277 15.43 -1.66 6.33
C GLN A 277 14.54 -2.32 7.40
N VAL A 278 13.51 -1.63 7.88
CA VAL A 278 12.53 -2.22 8.82
C VAL A 278 11.78 -3.39 8.15
N LEU A 279 11.30 -3.21 6.92
CA LEU A 279 10.62 -4.25 6.14
C LEU A 279 11.52 -5.45 5.87
N ARG A 280 12.80 -5.24 5.57
CA ARG A 280 13.80 -6.32 5.41
C ARG A 280 13.94 -7.12 6.70
N GLY A 281 14.10 -6.44 7.85
CA GLY A 281 14.18 -7.12 9.13
C GLY A 281 12.93 -7.92 9.48
N LEU A 282 11.73 -7.45 9.06
CA LEU A 282 10.47 -8.20 9.19
C LEU A 282 10.43 -9.40 8.24
N ALA A 283 10.94 -9.24 7.01
CA ALA A 283 11.04 -10.33 6.03
C ALA A 283 12.02 -11.42 6.49
N ASP A 284 13.21 -11.03 6.99
CA ASP A 284 14.22 -11.95 7.53
C ASP A 284 13.68 -12.74 8.73
N ALA A 285 12.83 -12.12 9.55
CA ALA A 285 12.17 -12.76 10.69
C ALA A 285 10.95 -13.63 10.29
N GLY A 286 10.54 -13.64 9.02
CA GLY A 286 9.32 -14.33 8.58
C GLY A 286 8.02 -13.67 9.03
N GLU A 287 8.03 -12.40 9.40
CA GLU A 287 6.91 -11.66 9.98
C GLU A 287 6.04 -10.94 8.93
N LEU A 288 6.31 -11.12 7.62
CA LEU A 288 5.46 -10.59 6.55
C LEU A 288 4.33 -11.57 6.23
N PRO A 289 3.07 -11.29 6.62
CA PRO A 289 1.96 -12.19 6.36
C PRO A 289 1.42 -12.09 4.93
N LEU A 290 1.73 -10.99 4.20
CA LEU A 290 1.32 -10.72 2.84
C LEU A 290 2.52 -10.25 2.01
N ARG A 291 2.29 -10.10 0.68
CA ARG A 291 3.33 -9.62 -0.24
C ARG A 291 3.35 -8.10 -0.28
N ILE A 292 4.56 -7.53 -0.34
CA ILE A 292 4.80 -6.09 -0.44
C ILE A 292 5.61 -5.82 -1.70
N TYR A 293 5.00 -5.12 -2.64
CA TYR A 293 5.66 -4.48 -3.76
C TYR A 293 5.95 -3.02 -3.39
N ALA A 294 7.16 -2.76 -2.88
CA ALA A 294 7.55 -1.43 -2.45
C ALA A 294 7.96 -0.55 -3.64
N MET A 295 7.53 0.69 -3.62
CA MET A 295 7.99 1.75 -4.52
C MET A 295 8.86 2.71 -3.72
N ALA A 296 10.10 2.89 -4.13
CA ALA A 296 11.05 3.79 -3.46
C ALA A 296 10.53 5.23 -3.42
N ASP A 297 10.73 5.91 -2.33
CA ASP A 297 10.52 7.36 -2.25
C ASP A 297 11.46 8.12 -3.19
N ALA A 298 10.92 9.11 -3.92
CA ALA A 298 11.58 9.80 -5.01
C ALA A 298 12.77 10.68 -4.59
N GLY A 299 12.65 11.29 -3.44
CA GLY A 299 13.60 12.32 -2.98
C GLY A 299 14.80 11.80 -2.21
N GLY A 300 14.91 10.46 -2.02
CA GLY A 300 15.77 9.93 -1.00
C GLY A 300 16.75 8.85 -1.40
N ALA A 301 17.43 8.32 -0.39
CA ALA A 301 18.43 7.26 -0.49
C ALA A 301 17.88 5.94 -1.06
N ALA A 302 16.54 5.75 -1.11
CA ALA A 302 15.94 4.54 -1.64
C ALA A 302 16.14 4.40 -3.16
N LEU A 303 15.87 5.46 -3.95
CA LEU A 303 16.17 5.45 -5.38
C LEU A 303 17.68 5.38 -5.65
N ASP A 304 18.49 6.05 -4.82
CA ASP A 304 19.95 5.98 -4.91
C ASP A 304 20.45 4.54 -4.73
N ALA A 305 19.89 3.81 -3.77
CA ALA A 305 20.21 2.42 -3.54
C ALA A 305 19.80 1.52 -4.73
N LEU A 306 18.59 1.71 -5.28
CA LEU A 306 18.15 0.96 -6.47
C LEU A 306 19.06 1.22 -7.67
N CYS A 307 19.53 2.45 -7.87
CA CYS A 307 20.44 2.78 -8.95
C CYS A 307 21.86 2.22 -8.76
N ARG A 308 22.32 2.10 -7.53
CA ARG A 308 23.66 1.61 -7.20
C ARG A 308 23.71 0.09 -7.09
N ASP A 309 22.74 -0.51 -6.39
CA ASP A 309 22.75 -1.89 -5.95
C ASP A 309 21.84 -2.79 -6.82
N GLY A 310 21.01 -2.18 -7.68
CA GLY A 310 20.01 -2.87 -8.50
C GLY A 310 18.66 -3.04 -7.80
N LEU A 311 17.74 -3.71 -8.50
CA LEU A 311 16.39 -3.98 -7.99
C LEU A 311 16.47 -4.95 -6.82
N TYR A 312 15.66 -4.70 -5.79
CA TYR A 312 15.65 -5.53 -4.58
C TYR A 312 14.52 -6.56 -4.61
N ALA A 313 14.87 -7.81 -4.27
CA ALA A 313 13.90 -8.87 -4.00
C ALA A 313 14.40 -9.73 -2.84
N HIS A 314 13.58 -9.90 -1.81
CA HIS A 314 13.89 -10.77 -0.68
C HIS A 314 13.71 -12.24 -1.07
N ALA A 315 14.63 -13.13 -0.61
CA ALA A 315 14.63 -14.55 -0.93
C ALA A 315 13.32 -15.27 -0.55
N GLY A 316 12.63 -14.81 0.51
CA GLY A 316 11.32 -15.32 0.93
C GLY A 316 10.15 -14.97 -0.01
N GLY A 317 10.39 -14.17 -1.06
CA GLY A 317 9.39 -13.87 -2.11
C GLY A 317 8.24 -12.98 -1.69
N ARG A 318 8.25 -12.40 -0.48
CA ARG A 318 7.17 -11.55 0.03
C ARG A 318 7.53 -10.05 0.11
N LEU A 319 8.72 -9.66 -0.27
CA LEU A 319 9.15 -8.27 -0.31
C LEU A 319 9.99 -8.04 -1.56
N GLN A 320 9.63 -7.04 -2.34
CA GLN A 320 10.44 -6.55 -3.45
C GLN A 320 10.34 -5.02 -3.56
N MET A 321 11.38 -4.38 -4.09
CA MET A 321 11.38 -2.96 -4.45
C MET A 321 12.04 -2.81 -5.82
N ARG A 322 11.23 -2.40 -6.82
CA ARG A 322 11.70 -2.21 -8.19
C ARG A 322 11.08 -1.01 -8.88
N ALA A 323 10.33 -0.20 -8.15
CA ALA A 323 9.70 1.01 -8.64
C ALA A 323 10.11 2.22 -7.81
N VAL A 324 9.91 3.41 -8.39
CA VAL A 324 9.99 4.69 -7.68
C VAL A 324 8.64 5.37 -7.74
N LYS A 325 8.17 5.91 -6.60
CA LYS A 325 6.98 6.77 -6.52
C LYS A 325 7.38 8.22 -6.70
N LEU A 326 6.80 8.88 -7.71
CA LEU A 326 6.96 10.29 -8.00
C LEU A 326 5.63 11.02 -7.81
N TYR A 327 5.67 12.33 -7.64
CA TYR A 327 4.50 13.19 -7.47
C TYR A 327 4.61 14.37 -8.42
N VAL A 328 3.62 14.56 -9.28
CA VAL A 328 3.58 15.68 -10.22
C VAL A 328 2.73 16.83 -9.70
N ASP A 329 1.61 16.52 -9.06
CA ASP A 329 0.66 17.52 -8.55
C ASP A 329 0.05 17.09 -7.21
N GLY A 330 -0.82 17.93 -6.65
CA GLY A 330 -1.53 17.65 -5.42
C GLY A 330 -2.92 17.03 -5.65
N ALA A 331 -3.79 17.07 -4.62
CA ALA A 331 -5.11 16.44 -4.64
C ALA A 331 -6.22 17.41 -5.10
N LEU A 332 -7.32 16.82 -5.65
CA LEU A 332 -8.48 17.59 -6.10
C LEU A 332 -9.23 18.24 -4.92
N GLY A 333 -9.36 17.53 -3.80
CA GLY A 333 -10.09 17.98 -2.61
C GLY A 333 -9.48 19.21 -1.95
N SER A 334 -8.14 19.30 -1.89
CA SER A 334 -7.36 20.43 -1.37
C SER A 334 -7.13 21.55 -2.40
N ARG A 335 -7.57 21.37 -3.65
CA ARG A 335 -7.32 22.25 -4.81
C ARG A 335 -5.82 22.38 -5.17
N GLY A 336 -5.04 21.33 -4.91
CA GLY A 336 -3.65 21.20 -5.32
C GLY A 336 -3.45 20.53 -6.68
N ALA A 337 -4.41 19.72 -7.14
CA ALA A 337 -4.31 19.03 -8.43
C ALA A 337 -4.17 20.02 -9.60
N ALA A 338 -3.18 19.79 -10.47
CA ALA A 338 -2.86 20.69 -11.58
C ALA A 338 -3.87 20.56 -12.73
N LEU A 339 -4.66 21.60 -12.95
CA LEU A 339 -5.72 21.65 -13.96
C LEU A 339 -5.34 22.57 -15.14
N ASN A 340 -5.85 22.24 -16.32
CA ASN A 340 -5.70 23.07 -17.52
C ASN A 340 -6.48 24.40 -17.42
N ALA A 341 -7.59 24.40 -16.66
CA ALA A 341 -8.39 25.59 -16.39
C ALA A 341 -8.59 25.76 -14.88
N ASP A 342 -8.99 26.95 -14.45
CA ASP A 342 -9.23 27.26 -13.05
C ASP A 342 -10.22 26.27 -12.41
N TYR A 343 -10.06 26.04 -11.11
CA TYR A 343 -11.11 25.39 -10.33
C TYR A 343 -12.41 26.20 -10.45
N SER A 344 -13.52 25.52 -10.73
CA SER A 344 -14.78 26.20 -10.96
C SER A 344 -15.32 26.93 -9.73
N ASP A 345 -14.90 26.49 -8.55
CA ASP A 345 -15.26 27.08 -7.25
C ASP A 345 -14.09 27.86 -6.60
N ASP A 346 -13.03 28.16 -7.36
CA ASP A 346 -11.87 28.93 -6.89
C ASP A 346 -11.18 29.61 -8.09
N PRO A 347 -11.78 30.68 -8.66
CA PRO A 347 -11.26 31.38 -9.81
C PRO A 347 -9.83 31.91 -9.59
N GLY A 348 -8.97 31.76 -10.59
CA GLY A 348 -7.54 32.09 -10.52
C GLY A 348 -6.65 30.97 -9.97
N ASN A 349 -7.22 29.93 -9.39
CA ASN A 349 -6.50 28.76 -8.93
C ASN A 349 -6.59 27.62 -9.96
N ARG A 350 -5.44 27.11 -10.41
CA ARG A 350 -5.31 25.93 -11.30
C ARG A 350 -4.56 24.79 -10.65
N GLY A 351 -4.43 24.80 -9.33
CA GLY A 351 -3.53 23.89 -8.63
C GLY A 351 -2.05 24.19 -8.90
N LEU A 352 -1.19 23.27 -8.54
CA LEU A 352 0.26 23.46 -8.63
C LEU A 352 0.96 22.16 -9.05
N PHE A 353 2.19 22.29 -9.54
CA PHE A 353 3.10 21.15 -9.64
C PHE A 353 3.89 21.02 -8.34
N VAL A 354 3.74 19.88 -7.68
CA VAL A 354 4.50 19.53 -6.46
C VAL A 354 5.98 19.35 -6.79
N THR A 355 6.25 18.71 -7.92
CA THR A 355 7.60 18.62 -8.48
C THR A 355 7.69 19.47 -9.74
N ALA A 356 8.68 20.36 -9.81
CA ALA A 356 8.91 21.18 -10.98
C ALA A 356 9.11 20.29 -12.25
N PRO A 357 8.58 20.69 -13.43
CA PRO A 357 8.61 19.83 -14.63
C PRO A 357 10.01 19.37 -15.04
N GLU A 358 11.03 20.21 -14.90
CA GLU A 358 12.42 19.88 -15.21
C GLU A 358 12.96 18.82 -14.25
N GLU A 359 12.70 18.98 -12.97
CA GLU A 359 13.11 18.03 -11.94
C GLU A 359 12.38 16.70 -12.10
N PHE A 360 11.07 16.74 -12.38
CA PHE A 360 10.31 15.54 -12.68
C PHE A 360 10.92 14.77 -13.87
N ARG A 361 11.25 15.46 -14.96
CA ARG A 361 11.89 14.85 -16.13
C ARG A 361 13.25 14.23 -15.78
N ARG A 362 14.04 14.92 -14.96
CA ARG A 362 15.36 14.44 -14.50
C ARG A 362 15.21 13.14 -13.69
N LEU A 363 14.25 13.08 -12.76
CA LEU A 363 13.98 11.90 -11.94
C LEU A 363 13.51 10.71 -12.78
N VAL A 364 12.58 10.94 -13.72
CA VAL A 364 12.08 9.91 -14.65
C VAL A 364 13.22 9.36 -15.52
N ALA A 365 14.07 10.24 -16.10
CA ALA A 365 15.22 9.83 -16.91
C ALA A 365 16.24 9.03 -16.08
N ARG A 366 16.47 9.43 -14.83
CA ARG A 366 17.34 8.70 -13.89
C ARG A 366 16.80 7.31 -13.61
N ALA A 367 15.52 7.18 -13.25
CA ALA A 367 14.89 5.89 -12.99
C ALA A 367 14.97 4.95 -14.18
N LYS A 368 14.73 5.47 -15.42
CA LYS A 368 14.94 4.73 -16.67
C LYS A 368 16.38 4.21 -16.78
N GLY A 369 17.37 5.08 -16.54
CA GLY A 369 18.78 4.71 -16.62
C GLY A 369 19.19 3.60 -15.66
N CYS A 370 18.49 3.46 -14.53
CA CYS A 370 18.70 2.43 -13.53
C CYS A 370 17.80 1.17 -13.73
N GLY A 371 16.96 1.12 -14.77
CA GLY A 371 16.01 0.02 -14.98
C GLY A 371 14.87 -0.03 -13.95
N VAL A 372 14.60 1.07 -13.24
CA VAL A 372 13.57 1.19 -12.21
C VAL A 372 12.24 1.57 -12.86
N GLN A 373 11.16 0.89 -12.51
CA GLN A 373 9.81 1.24 -12.92
C GLN A 373 9.42 2.61 -12.33
N VAL A 374 8.74 3.44 -13.12
CA VAL A 374 8.24 4.72 -12.65
C VAL A 374 6.75 4.64 -12.36
N ALA A 375 6.34 5.05 -11.17
CA ALA A 375 4.96 5.18 -10.72
C ALA A 375 4.73 6.63 -10.30
N THR A 376 3.93 7.39 -11.06
CA THR A 376 3.76 8.83 -10.86
C THR A 376 2.34 9.18 -10.44
N HIS A 377 2.19 9.79 -9.27
CA HIS A 377 0.96 10.44 -8.84
C HIS A 377 0.63 11.59 -9.80
N ALA A 378 -0.55 11.53 -10.42
CA ALA A 378 -1.12 12.61 -11.22
C ALA A 378 -2.66 12.59 -11.11
N ILE A 379 -3.22 13.64 -10.55
CA ILE A 379 -4.66 13.77 -10.33
C ILE A 379 -5.28 14.72 -11.38
N GLY A 380 -4.74 15.91 -11.57
CA GLY A 380 -5.28 16.88 -12.52
C GLY A 380 -4.96 16.57 -13.99
N ASP A 381 -5.79 17.10 -14.89
CA ASP A 381 -5.63 16.88 -16.32
C ASP A 381 -4.33 17.48 -16.88
N ARG A 382 -3.85 18.62 -16.34
CA ARG A 382 -2.54 19.19 -16.66
C ARG A 382 -1.41 18.35 -16.09
N GLY A 383 -1.57 17.79 -14.88
CA GLY A 383 -0.62 16.87 -14.27
C GLY A 383 -0.45 15.60 -15.09
N ASN A 384 -1.57 14.94 -15.45
CA ASN A 384 -1.57 13.74 -16.29
C ASN A 384 -0.92 13.98 -17.65
N ARG A 385 -1.20 15.13 -18.28
CA ARG A 385 -0.56 15.50 -19.55
C ARG A 385 0.94 15.64 -19.43
N LEU A 386 1.44 16.32 -18.38
CA LEU A 386 2.88 16.45 -18.12
C LEU A 386 3.55 15.09 -17.94
N VAL A 387 2.90 14.15 -17.22
CA VAL A 387 3.42 12.78 -17.06
C VAL A 387 3.54 12.08 -18.40
N LEU A 388 2.47 12.09 -19.21
CA LEU A 388 2.48 11.42 -20.52
C LEU A 388 3.49 12.04 -21.50
N ASP A 389 3.65 13.36 -21.49
CA ASP A 389 4.64 14.06 -22.31
C ASP A 389 6.06 13.67 -21.89
N THR A 390 6.32 13.64 -20.58
CA THR A 390 7.62 13.24 -20.02
C THR A 390 7.91 11.77 -20.31
N TYR A 391 6.93 10.89 -20.13
CA TYR A 391 7.08 9.46 -20.42
C TYR A 391 7.38 9.23 -21.90
N ALA A 392 6.63 9.88 -22.80
CA ALA A 392 6.88 9.79 -24.23
C ALA A 392 8.29 10.24 -24.60
N GLN A 393 8.73 11.38 -24.05
CA GLN A 393 10.06 11.93 -24.32
C GLN A 393 11.17 11.03 -23.79
N VAL A 394 11.04 10.55 -22.53
CA VAL A 394 12.11 9.77 -21.88
C VAL A 394 12.15 8.35 -22.41
N LEU A 395 11.01 7.71 -22.65
CA LEU A 395 10.97 6.36 -23.23
C LEU A 395 11.47 6.34 -24.67
N GLY A 396 11.05 7.32 -25.52
CA GLY A 396 11.39 7.33 -26.93
C GLY A 396 11.02 5.98 -27.58
N ASP A 397 11.96 5.38 -28.30
CA ASP A 397 11.77 4.08 -28.98
C ASP A 397 11.48 2.93 -27.99
N SER A 398 11.85 3.08 -26.71
CA SER A 398 11.57 2.08 -25.68
C SER A 398 10.10 2.06 -25.22
N ALA A 399 9.25 2.97 -25.68
CA ALA A 399 7.84 3.04 -25.29
C ALA A 399 7.04 1.77 -25.69
N SER A 400 7.50 1.03 -26.70
CA SER A 400 6.92 -0.27 -27.10
C SER A 400 7.38 -1.45 -26.22
N GLY A 401 8.36 -1.25 -25.33
CA GLY A 401 8.90 -2.27 -24.44
C GLY A 401 8.00 -2.57 -23.26
N ASP A 402 8.38 -3.58 -22.45
CA ASP A 402 7.66 -3.99 -21.24
C ASP A 402 8.17 -3.21 -20.02
N HIS A 403 8.00 -1.91 -20.01
CA HIS A 403 8.43 -1.04 -18.92
C HIS A 403 7.40 -0.94 -17.78
N ARG A 404 6.10 -1.15 -18.07
CA ARG A 404 4.95 -1.07 -17.14
C ARG A 404 4.96 0.17 -16.26
N TRP A 405 5.44 1.30 -16.80
CA TRP A 405 5.35 2.55 -16.06
C TRP A 405 3.90 2.89 -15.77
N ARG A 406 3.67 3.55 -14.64
CA ARG A 406 2.32 3.73 -14.11
C ARG A 406 2.01 5.21 -13.93
N VAL A 407 0.74 5.54 -14.10
CA VAL A 407 0.16 6.76 -13.53
C VAL A 407 -0.75 6.34 -12.39
N GLU A 408 -0.39 6.80 -11.21
CA GLU A 408 -1.18 6.60 -10.00
C GLU A 408 -2.30 7.63 -9.98
N HIS A 409 -3.47 7.20 -9.63
CA HIS A 409 -4.75 7.90 -9.64
C HIS A 409 -5.31 8.12 -11.05
N ALA A 410 -4.61 8.74 -11.99
CA ALA A 410 -5.14 9.08 -13.32
C ALA A 410 -6.59 9.60 -13.22
N GLN A 411 -6.82 10.49 -12.22
CA GLN A 411 -8.15 10.74 -11.67
C GLN A 411 -8.98 11.64 -12.57
N ILE A 412 -8.39 12.73 -13.04
CA ILE A 412 -8.96 13.66 -14.01
C ILE A 412 -8.05 13.67 -15.23
N VAL A 413 -8.47 13.06 -16.31
CA VAL A 413 -7.68 12.93 -17.53
C VAL A 413 -8.47 13.53 -18.71
N ASP A 414 -7.86 14.41 -19.46
CA ASP A 414 -8.47 14.88 -20.71
C ASP A 414 -8.81 13.64 -21.58
N PRO A 415 -10.05 13.48 -22.03
CA PRO A 415 -10.43 12.33 -22.86
C PRO A 415 -9.52 12.11 -24.08
N ALA A 416 -8.93 13.17 -24.63
CA ALA A 416 -7.98 13.07 -25.74
C ALA A 416 -6.64 12.43 -25.34
N ASP A 417 -6.27 12.48 -24.05
CA ASP A 417 -5.02 11.90 -23.55
C ASP A 417 -5.15 10.41 -23.18
N ILE A 418 -6.37 9.87 -23.00
CA ILE A 418 -6.58 8.47 -22.59
C ILE A 418 -5.94 7.49 -23.60
N ALA A 419 -6.09 7.73 -24.90
CA ALA A 419 -5.47 6.90 -25.94
C ALA A 419 -3.92 6.89 -25.89
N ARG A 420 -3.31 7.89 -25.24
CA ARG A 420 -1.85 7.96 -25.08
C ARG A 420 -1.35 6.92 -24.06
N PHE A 421 -2.14 6.61 -23.02
CA PHE A 421 -1.80 5.52 -22.07
C PHE A 421 -1.62 4.20 -22.82
N ALA A 422 -2.55 3.85 -23.71
CA ALA A 422 -2.45 2.61 -24.50
C ALA A 422 -1.23 2.62 -25.43
N ARG A 423 -1.01 3.74 -26.16
CA ARG A 423 0.14 3.87 -27.09
C ARG A 423 1.48 3.77 -26.37
N LEU A 424 1.58 4.35 -25.16
CA LEU A 424 2.78 4.33 -24.33
C LEU A 424 2.85 3.10 -23.43
N ARG A 425 1.87 2.18 -23.47
CA ARG A 425 1.77 0.99 -22.60
C ARG A 425 1.85 1.33 -21.11
N VAL A 426 1.31 2.49 -20.73
CA VAL A 426 1.27 2.96 -19.34
C VAL A 426 0.11 2.31 -18.61
N VAL A 427 0.37 1.81 -17.42
CA VAL A 427 -0.66 1.24 -16.52
C VAL A 427 -1.42 2.39 -15.84
N ALA A 428 -2.74 2.36 -15.86
CA ALA A 428 -3.57 3.24 -15.03
C ALA A 428 -3.83 2.54 -13.69
N SER A 429 -3.27 3.10 -12.61
CA SER A 429 -3.44 2.59 -11.24
C SER A 429 -4.45 3.46 -10.51
N MET A 430 -5.70 2.98 -10.40
CA MET A 430 -6.84 3.80 -10.04
C MET A 430 -7.53 3.29 -8.77
N GLN A 431 -8.24 4.19 -8.06
CA GLN A 431 -8.92 3.90 -6.80
C GLN A 431 -10.43 4.11 -6.95
N PRO A 432 -11.22 3.03 -7.01
CA PRO A 432 -12.67 3.15 -7.21
C PRO A 432 -13.39 3.92 -6.10
N THR A 433 -12.94 3.80 -4.86
CA THR A 433 -13.53 4.51 -3.72
C THR A 433 -13.40 6.01 -3.81
N HIS A 434 -12.30 6.53 -4.39
CA HIS A 434 -12.15 7.98 -4.63
C HIS A 434 -13.33 8.58 -5.41
N ALA A 435 -13.85 7.88 -6.41
CA ALA A 435 -15.01 8.37 -7.15
C ALA A 435 -16.25 8.54 -6.27
N THR A 436 -16.46 7.64 -5.31
CA THR A 436 -17.65 7.68 -4.45
C THR A 436 -17.49 8.59 -3.24
N SER A 437 -16.27 8.81 -2.75
CA SER A 437 -15.97 9.79 -1.70
C SER A 437 -15.95 11.22 -2.24
N ASP A 438 -15.51 11.41 -3.50
CA ASP A 438 -15.36 12.73 -4.11
C ASP A 438 -16.62 13.24 -4.82
N MET A 439 -17.53 12.33 -5.24
CA MET A 439 -18.75 12.70 -6.00
C MET A 439 -19.60 13.82 -5.37
N PRO A 440 -19.65 14.04 -4.02
CA PRO A 440 -20.43 15.12 -3.44
C PRO A 440 -19.92 16.52 -3.79
N TRP A 441 -18.64 16.64 -4.15
CA TRP A 441 -17.99 17.94 -4.35
C TRP A 441 -17.16 18.03 -5.65
N ALA A 442 -16.83 16.92 -6.30
CA ALA A 442 -15.99 16.92 -7.50
C ALA A 442 -16.53 17.83 -8.61
N GLN A 443 -17.86 17.86 -8.82
CA GLN A 443 -18.46 18.75 -9.81
C GLN A 443 -18.29 20.24 -9.46
N ALA A 444 -18.27 20.60 -8.18
CA ALA A 444 -18.01 21.98 -7.78
C ALA A 444 -16.58 22.40 -8.15
N ARG A 445 -15.61 21.48 -7.99
CA ARG A 445 -14.19 21.69 -8.36
C ARG A 445 -13.98 21.84 -9.87
N LEU A 446 -14.62 20.97 -10.65
CA LEU A 446 -14.30 20.76 -12.07
C LEU A 446 -15.24 21.50 -13.02
N GLY A 447 -16.47 21.83 -12.57
CA GLY A 447 -17.54 22.14 -13.50
C GLY A 447 -18.03 20.89 -14.24
N ARG A 448 -19.10 21.03 -15.03
CA ARG A 448 -19.78 19.91 -15.66
C ARG A 448 -18.98 19.26 -16.81
N GLU A 449 -18.29 20.06 -17.58
CA GLU A 449 -17.61 19.60 -18.79
C GLU A 449 -16.42 18.69 -18.49
N ARG A 450 -15.59 19.04 -17.50
CA ARG A 450 -14.41 18.26 -17.12
C ARG A 450 -14.72 16.92 -16.46
N LEU A 451 -16.00 16.69 -16.06
CA LEU A 451 -16.43 15.38 -15.55
C LEU A 451 -16.34 14.27 -16.62
N ALA A 452 -16.24 14.60 -17.91
CA ALA A 452 -16.12 13.60 -18.98
C ALA A 452 -14.84 12.76 -18.88
N GLY A 453 -13.79 13.33 -18.29
CA GLY A 453 -12.51 12.65 -18.03
C GLY A 453 -12.27 12.28 -16.58
N ALA A 454 -13.26 12.49 -15.69
CA ALA A 454 -13.13 12.25 -14.27
C ALA A 454 -13.47 10.81 -13.90
N TYR A 455 -12.54 10.11 -13.22
CA TYR A 455 -12.72 8.72 -12.76
C TYR A 455 -13.22 7.82 -13.90
N ALA A 456 -12.59 7.91 -15.07
CA ALA A 456 -13.13 7.45 -16.35
C ALA A 456 -12.72 5.99 -16.66
N TRP A 457 -12.83 5.07 -15.71
CA TRP A 457 -12.34 3.69 -15.78
C TRP A 457 -12.80 2.95 -17.04
N ARG A 458 -14.07 3.09 -17.42
CA ARG A 458 -14.62 2.45 -18.62
C ARG A 458 -13.89 2.89 -19.89
N ARG A 459 -13.60 4.19 -20.01
CA ARG A 459 -12.84 4.71 -21.15
C ARG A 459 -11.43 4.14 -21.23
N PHE A 460 -10.78 3.93 -20.07
CA PHE A 460 -9.45 3.30 -20.01
C PHE A 460 -9.51 1.85 -20.48
N VAL A 461 -10.49 1.08 -20.01
CA VAL A 461 -10.71 -0.33 -20.44
C VAL A 461 -11.01 -0.40 -21.93
N GLU A 462 -11.90 0.46 -22.46
CA GLU A 462 -12.25 0.52 -23.88
C GLU A 462 -11.08 0.95 -24.77
N ALA A 463 -10.16 1.76 -24.24
CA ALA A 463 -8.93 2.12 -24.93
C ALA A 463 -7.83 1.04 -24.85
N GLY A 464 -8.09 -0.10 -24.19
CA GLY A 464 -7.10 -1.17 -24.02
C GLY A 464 -5.97 -0.86 -23.04
N VAL A 465 -6.17 0.10 -22.13
CA VAL A 465 -5.18 0.46 -21.11
C VAL A 465 -5.18 -0.58 -19.99
N PRO A 466 -4.01 -1.12 -19.61
CA PRO A 466 -3.93 -1.98 -18.44
C PRO A 466 -4.38 -1.23 -17.17
N LEU A 467 -5.32 -1.83 -16.43
CA LEU A 467 -5.92 -1.24 -15.24
C LEU A 467 -5.51 -2.04 -14.00
N ALA A 468 -4.90 -1.39 -13.02
CA ALA A 468 -4.67 -1.90 -11.68
C ALA A 468 -5.53 -1.10 -10.68
N LEU A 469 -6.16 -1.78 -9.74
CA LEU A 469 -7.04 -1.13 -8.77
C LEU A 469 -6.49 -1.26 -7.35
N GLY A 470 -6.66 -0.20 -6.58
CA GLY A 470 -6.27 -0.11 -5.18
C GLY A 470 -7.22 0.77 -4.39
N SER A 471 -6.89 1.05 -3.14
CA SER A 471 -7.68 1.90 -2.26
C SER A 471 -7.02 3.22 -1.93
N ASP A 472 -5.69 3.28 -1.99
CA ASP A 472 -4.90 4.40 -1.46
C ASP A 472 -5.06 4.55 0.06
N PHE A 473 -5.19 3.42 0.77
CA PHE A 473 -5.25 3.49 2.24
C PHE A 473 -3.98 4.16 2.82
N PRO A 474 -4.09 5.00 3.84
CA PRO A 474 -5.25 5.30 4.70
C PRO A 474 -6.11 6.48 4.21
N VAL A 475 -5.97 6.92 2.94
CA VAL A 475 -6.86 7.93 2.35
C VAL A 475 -8.29 7.38 2.35
N GLU A 476 -8.45 6.17 1.83
CA GLU A 476 -9.69 5.41 1.88
C GLU A 476 -9.61 4.25 2.89
N GLN A 477 -10.72 3.55 3.07
CA GLN A 477 -10.73 2.34 3.87
C GLN A 477 -10.04 1.18 3.12
N VAL A 478 -9.37 0.31 3.87
CA VAL A 478 -8.56 -0.80 3.35
C VAL A 478 -9.36 -1.82 2.53
N SER A 479 -10.65 -2.05 2.84
CA SER A 479 -11.38 -3.18 2.28
C SER A 479 -11.53 -3.12 0.75
N PRO A 480 -10.95 -4.08 0.00
CA PRO A 480 -11.11 -4.14 -1.46
C PRO A 480 -12.57 -4.38 -1.87
N LEU A 481 -13.41 -4.92 -0.98
CA LEU A 481 -14.85 -5.10 -1.26
C LEU A 481 -15.57 -3.76 -1.44
N LEU A 482 -15.10 -2.70 -0.77
CA LEU A 482 -15.59 -1.33 -0.99
C LEU A 482 -15.20 -0.84 -2.40
N GLY A 483 -13.97 -1.14 -2.81
CA GLY A 483 -13.48 -0.84 -4.17
C GLY A 483 -14.29 -1.58 -5.24
N LEU A 484 -14.56 -2.88 -5.06
CA LEU A 484 -15.42 -3.65 -5.96
C LEU A 484 -16.82 -3.05 -6.06
N TYR A 485 -17.43 -2.72 -4.93
CA TYR A 485 -18.75 -2.08 -4.90
C TYR A 485 -18.75 -0.71 -5.61
N ALA A 486 -17.79 0.14 -5.30
CA ALA A 486 -17.67 1.45 -5.94
C ALA A 486 -17.46 1.33 -7.46
N ALA A 487 -16.63 0.39 -7.91
CA ALA A 487 -16.36 0.16 -9.33
C ALA A 487 -17.62 -0.24 -10.12
N VAL A 488 -18.45 -1.13 -9.55
CA VAL A 488 -19.62 -1.67 -10.26
C VAL A 488 -20.88 -0.83 -10.10
N THR A 489 -20.99 -0.05 -9.01
CA THR A 489 -22.22 0.72 -8.73
C THR A 489 -22.05 2.22 -8.90
N ARG A 490 -20.87 2.76 -8.58
CA ARG A 490 -20.60 4.20 -8.44
C ARG A 490 -21.58 4.89 -7.48
N GLN A 491 -21.88 4.21 -6.38
CA GLN A 491 -22.77 4.64 -5.31
C GLN A 491 -22.02 4.70 -3.99
N ASP A 492 -22.47 5.57 -3.10
CA ASP A 492 -22.07 5.50 -1.69
C ASP A 492 -22.67 4.26 -0.99
N LEU A 493 -22.26 4.00 0.24
CA LEU A 493 -22.76 2.85 1.03
C LEU A 493 -24.25 2.96 1.39
N ALA A 494 -24.89 4.12 1.20
CA ALA A 494 -26.33 4.32 1.30
C ALA A 494 -27.06 4.03 -0.03
N GLY A 495 -26.31 3.63 -1.09
CA GLY A 495 -26.85 3.34 -2.42
C GLY A 495 -27.23 4.58 -3.21
N LYS A 496 -26.57 5.71 -2.98
CA LYS A 496 -26.84 6.97 -3.68
C LYS A 496 -25.65 7.41 -4.54
N PRO A 497 -25.92 8.14 -5.64
CA PRO A 497 -27.21 8.29 -6.29
C PRO A 497 -27.73 6.95 -6.84
N ARG A 498 -29.04 6.73 -6.90
CA ARG A 498 -29.63 5.44 -7.32
C ARG A 498 -29.13 4.93 -8.67
N SER A 499 -28.89 5.84 -9.62
CA SER A 499 -28.33 5.51 -10.93
C SER A 499 -26.80 5.33 -10.92
N GLY A 500 -26.12 5.59 -9.81
CA GLY A 500 -24.66 5.75 -9.74
C GLY A 500 -24.19 7.11 -10.29
N TRP A 501 -23.12 7.64 -9.76
CA TRP A 501 -22.49 8.86 -10.27
C TRP A 501 -21.66 8.56 -11.52
N LEU A 502 -21.89 9.29 -12.62
CA LEU A 502 -21.29 9.02 -13.94
C LEU A 502 -21.43 7.53 -14.34
N PRO A 503 -22.65 7.00 -14.46
CA PRO A 503 -22.89 5.55 -14.55
C PRO A 503 -22.29 4.89 -15.80
N ALA A 504 -22.02 5.65 -16.86
CA ALA A 504 -21.33 5.17 -18.05
C ALA A 504 -19.88 4.73 -17.79
N GLN A 505 -19.31 5.12 -16.62
CA GLN A 505 -17.93 4.75 -16.25
C GLN A 505 -17.86 3.53 -15.32
N ARG A 506 -18.94 2.79 -15.12
CA ARG A 506 -18.94 1.55 -14.35
C ARG A 506 -18.08 0.48 -14.98
N LEU A 507 -17.45 -0.33 -14.15
CA LEU A 507 -16.86 -1.61 -14.54
C LEU A 507 -17.87 -2.74 -14.31
N SER A 508 -17.75 -3.83 -15.05
CA SER A 508 -18.33 -5.11 -14.64
C SER A 508 -17.58 -5.64 -13.40
N LEU A 509 -18.22 -6.54 -12.65
CA LEU A 509 -17.58 -7.16 -11.48
C LEU A 509 -16.31 -7.94 -11.88
N ALA A 510 -16.33 -8.63 -13.01
CA ALA A 510 -15.17 -9.36 -13.52
C ALA A 510 -13.99 -8.43 -13.84
N GLU A 511 -14.24 -7.25 -14.43
CA GLU A 511 -13.20 -6.24 -14.67
C GLU A 511 -12.68 -5.66 -13.36
N ALA A 512 -13.55 -5.40 -12.40
CA ALA A 512 -13.16 -4.89 -11.09
C ALA A 512 -12.30 -5.91 -10.31
N VAL A 513 -12.72 -7.18 -10.24
CA VAL A 513 -11.94 -8.27 -9.63
C VAL A 513 -10.60 -8.43 -10.34
N ARG A 514 -10.58 -8.40 -11.69
CA ARG A 514 -9.33 -8.44 -12.46
C ARG A 514 -8.40 -7.28 -12.08
N GLY A 515 -8.91 -6.08 -11.84
CA GLY A 515 -8.11 -4.92 -11.43
C GLY A 515 -7.42 -5.12 -10.08
N PHE A 516 -8.10 -5.77 -9.13
CA PHE A 516 -7.56 -6.13 -7.80
C PHE A 516 -6.80 -7.46 -7.76
N THR A 517 -6.63 -8.15 -8.90
CA THR A 517 -5.94 -9.45 -8.98
C THR A 517 -4.91 -9.44 -10.11
N ALA A 518 -5.28 -9.94 -11.30
CA ALA A 518 -4.37 -10.05 -12.44
C ALA A 518 -3.84 -8.70 -12.93
N GLY A 519 -4.61 -7.61 -12.85
CA GLY A 519 -4.17 -6.26 -13.20
C GLY A 519 -3.12 -5.72 -12.24
N ALA A 520 -3.32 -5.91 -10.93
CA ALA A 520 -2.33 -5.56 -9.92
C ALA A 520 -1.07 -6.43 -10.07
N ALA A 521 -1.21 -7.76 -10.23
CA ALA A 521 -0.08 -8.66 -10.47
C ALA A 521 0.71 -8.29 -11.73
N PHE A 522 0.03 -7.89 -12.81
CA PHE A 522 0.69 -7.37 -14.03
C PHE A 522 1.49 -6.10 -13.72
N ALA A 523 0.93 -5.16 -12.96
CA ALA A 523 1.58 -3.89 -12.65
C ALA A 523 2.88 -4.05 -11.84
N GLU A 524 3.05 -5.17 -11.10
CA GLU A 524 4.25 -5.51 -10.33
C GLU A 524 5.14 -6.59 -10.98
N PHE A 525 4.88 -6.98 -12.25
CA PHE A 525 5.62 -8.04 -12.99
C PHE A 525 5.49 -9.45 -12.37
N ALA A 526 4.41 -9.73 -11.67
CA ALA A 526 4.18 -10.99 -10.98
C ALA A 526 3.05 -11.84 -11.57
N GLU A 527 2.48 -11.48 -12.72
CA GLU A 527 1.34 -12.16 -13.34
C GLU A 527 1.60 -13.62 -13.71
N SER A 528 2.85 -14.02 -13.83
CA SER A 528 3.21 -15.45 -14.00
C SER A 528 3.03 -16.27 -12.73
N GLN A 529 2.90 -15.64 -11.57
CA GLN A 529 2.80 -16.30 -10.27
C GLN A 529 1.53 -15.95 -9.50
N LEU A 530 0.98 -14.74 -9.68
CA LEU A 530 -0.12 -14.16 -8.91
C LEU A 530 -1.32 -13.79 -9.81
N GLY A 531 -2.41 -13.39 -9.18
CA GLY A 531 -3.56 -12.78 -9.83
C GLY A 531 -4.57 -13.74 -10.48
N ASN A 532 -4.27 -15.04 -10.55
CA ASN A 532 -5.17 -16.08 -11.05
C ASN A 532 -5.02 -17.37 -10.25
N ILE A 533 -6.07 -18.20 -10.22
CA ILE A 533 -6.01 -19.56 -9.69
C ILE A 533 -5.78 -20.52 -10.86
N ALA A 534 -4.55 -20.96 -11.04
CA ALA A 534 -4.14 -21.89 -12.07
C ALA A 534 -2.96 -22.75 -11.59
N ILE A 535 -2.78 -23.93 -12.18
CA ILE A 535 -1.67 -24.83 -11.84
C ILE A 535 -0.32 -24.12 -12.06
N GLY A 536 0.60 -24.28 -11.10
CA GLY A 536 1.93 -23.65 -11.09
C GLY A 536 1.98 -22.25 -10.48
N ARG A 537 0.84 -21.59 -10.27
CA ARG A 537 0.72 -20.30 -9.58
C ARG A 537 0.86 -20.45 -8.07
N ARG A 538 1.06 -19.34 -7.36
CA ARG A 538 1.04 -19.31 -5.90
C ARG A 538 -0.37 -19.53 -5.37
N ALA A 539 -0.48 -20.28 -4.29
CA ALA A 539 -1.73 -20.49 -3.58
C ALA A 539 -2.05 -19.28 -2.69
N ASP A 540 -2.33 -18.16 -3.33
CA ASP A 540 -2.78 -16.91 -2.72
C ASP A 540 -4.29 -16.77 -2.99
N PHE A 541 -5.09 -16.77 -1.92
CA PHE A 541 -6.55 -16.76 -2.03
C PHE A 541 -7.19 -15.77 -1.06
N THR A 542 -8.24 -15.10 -1.55
CA THR A 542 -9.22 -14.41 -0.71
C THR A 542 -10.47 -15.25 -0.67
N VAL A 543 -10.83 -15.74 0.51
CA VAL A 543 -12.00 -16.60 0.72
C VAL A 543 -13.11 -15.79 1.33
N LEU A 544 -14.24 -15.72 0.63
CA LEU A 544 -15.45 -14.98 0.99
C LEU A 544 -16.55 -15.94 1.40
N LYS A 545 -17.36 -15.54 2.37
CA LYS A 545 -18.53 -16.32 2.78
C LYS A 545 -19.51 -16.51 1.64
N ASP A 546 -19.87 -15.42 0.99
CA ASP A 546 -20.77 -15.39 -0.15
C ASP A 546 -19.99 -15.22 -1.47
N ASP A 547 -20.61 -15.53 -2.57
CA ASP A 547 -19.99 -15.34 -3.89
C ASP A 547 -20.38 -13.95 -4.42
N PRO A 548 -19.42 -13.03 -4.59
CA PRO A 548 -19.72 -11.68 -5.06
C PRO A 548 -20.36 -11.65 -6.44
N PHE A 549 -20.19 -12.71 -7.24
CA PHE A 549 -20.83 -12.87 -8.56
C PHE A 549 -22.26 -13.38 -8.47
N ALA A 550 -22.67 -13.96 -7.34
CA ALA A 550 -24.00 -14.53 -7.12
C ALA A 550 -24.91 -13.63 -6.27
N ILE A 551 -24.34 -12.70 -5.50
CA ILE A 551 -25.12 -11.79 -4.65
C ILE A 551 -25.38 -10.44 -5.33
N ALA A 552 -26.37 -9.71 -4.84
CA ALA A 552 -26.59 -8.34 -5.28
C ALA A 552 -25.40 -7.45 -4.89
N ALA A 553 -25.00 -6.50 -5.75
CA ALA A 553 -23.83 -5.66 -5.54
C ALA A 553 -23.80 -4.95 -4.16
N ARG A 554 -24.98 -4.55 -3.62
CA ARG A 554 -25.10 -3.96 -2.27
C ARG A 554 -24.71 -4.91 -1.13
N GLY A 555 -24.60 -6.20 -1.38
CA GLY A 555 -24.16 -7.23 -0.44
C GLY A 555 -22.63 -7.28 -0.36
N ILE A 556 -21.91 -6.95 -1.43
CA ILE A 556 -20.45 -7.05 -1.53
C ILE A 556 -19.73 -6.36 -0.36
N PRO A 557 -20.02 -5.09 0.00
CA PRO A 557 -19.32 -4.41 1.10
C PRO A 557 -19.55 -5.02 2.49
N ARG A 558 -20.53 -5.90 2.62
CA ARG A 558 -20.92 -6.54 3.89
C ARG A 558 -20.54 -8.00 3.96
N ASP A 559 -19.98 -8.52 2.89
CA ASP A 559 -19.53 -9.90 2.85
C ASP A 559 -18.35 -10.09 3.81
N ARG A 560 -18.23 -11.30 4.33
CA ARG A 560 -17.23 -11.63 5.32
C ARG A 560 -16.03 -12.32 4.69
N ILE A 561 -14.84 -11.87 5.04
CA ILE A 561 -13.61 -12.60 4.76
C ILE A 561 -13.58 -13.81 5.72
N GLU A 562 -13.71 -15.01 5.16
CA GLU A 562 -13.59 -16.28 5.90
C GLU A 562 -12.13 -16.63 6.15
N ALA A 563 -11.29 -16.46 5.13
CA ALA A 563 -9.86 -16.67 5.24
C ALA A 563 -9.08 -15.84 4.21
N THR A 564 -7.86 -15.50 4.57
CA THR A 564 -6.82 -14.99 3.67
C THR A 564 -5.68 -16.00 3.66
N VAL A 565 -5.31 -16.46 2.48
CA VAL A 565 -4.27 -17.48 2.28
C VAL A 565 -3.15 -16.90 1.44
N VAL A 566 -1.90 -17.02 1.90
CA VAL A 566 -0.70 -16.57 1.19
C VAL A 566 0.32 -17.72 1.17
N ASP A 567 0.80 -18.07 -0.02
CA ASP A 567 1.66 -19.26 -0.23
C ASP A 567 1.07 -20.55 0.41
N GLY A 568 -0.24 -20.73 0.31
CA GLY A 568 -0.94 -21.86 0.90
C GLY A 568 -1.08 -21.84 2.44
N THR A 569 -0.58 -20.79 3.09
CA THR A 569 -0.68 -20.59 4.54
C THR A 569 -1.86 -19.68 4.86
N VAL A 570 -2.73 -20.09 5.79
CA VAL A 570 -3.80 -19.24 6.29
C VAL A 570 -3.19 -18.17 7.20
N VAL A 571 -3.26 -16.91 6.77
CA VAL A 571 -2.71 -15.75 7.50
C VAL A 571 -3.78 -14.97 8.26
N PHE A 572 -5.06 -15.17 7.91
CA PHE A 572 -6.20 -14.62 8.65
C PHE A 572 -7.41 -15.55 8.54
N GLY A 573 -8.27 -15.52 9.59
CA GLY A 573 -9.48 -16.34 9.65
C GLY A 573 -9.15 -17.82 9.79
N GLY A 574 -9.90 -18.68 9.11
CA GLY A 574 -9.64 -20.10 9.14
C GLY A 574 -10.82 -20.93 8.66
N PHE A 575 -10.52 -22.18 8.38
CA PHE A 575 -11.50 -23.18 8.03
C PHE A 575 -11.75 -24.05 9.27
N ALA A 576 -13.01 -24.41 9.54
CA ALA A 576 -13.25 -25.38 10.57
C ALA A 576 -12.60 -26.71 10.16
N GLN A 577 -11.85 -27.31 11.07
CA GLN A 577 -11.27 -28.62 10.83
C GLN A 577 -12.41 -29.62 10.59
N SER A 578 -12.40 -30.29 9.44
CA SER A 578 -13.27 -31.45 9.25
C SER A 578 -12.79 -32.52 10.25
N ALA A 579 -13.68 -32.99 11.11
CA ALA A 579 -13.42 -34.20 11.88
C ALA A 579 -13.01 -35.30 10.88
N ARG A 580 -11.90 -35.98 11.15
CA ARG A 580 -11.39 -37.13 10.36
C ARG A 580 -12.41 -38.25 10.36
#